data_2c010295eecb3a23a910e1c5458eb07c
#
_entry.id   2c010295eecb3a23a910e1c5458eb07c
#
_cell.length_a   1.000
_cell.length_b   1.000
_cell.length_c   1.000
_cell.angle_alpha   90.00
_cell.angle_beta   90.00
_cell.angle_gamma   90.00
#
_symmetry.space_group_name_H-M   'P 1'
#
loop_
_entity.id
_entity.type
_entity.pdbx_description
1 polymer ?
#
loop_
_entity_poly.entity_id
_entity_poly.type
_entity_poly.pdbx_seq_one_letter_code
_entity_poly.pdbx_strand_id
1 'polypeptide(L)'
;MKCPFCGYDNLPGADQCEQCLSSLTQDDIPQADSGVERSLMEDPVACLQPIRPLTVDTHTSMAEALELMRNHHIGCLLITAEQGALAGIMTERDLLQKVALEAPPLEQCRVEDFMSAAPETSKPDHPLGYALQRMIVSDLRYLPLVDDSGRPNGIVSSRDIIAYIAKNLI
;
A
#
# COMPACT_ATOMS: atom_id res chain seq x y z
N MET A 1 15.68 -3.09 19.99
CA MET A 1 14.93 -1.81 20.16
C MET A 1 13.88 -1.73 19.06
N LYS A 2 12.59 -1.60 19.43
CA LYS A 2 11.52 -1.54 18.42
C LYS A 2 11.49 -0.19 17.73
N CYS A 3 11.40 -0.21 16.41
CA CYS A 3 11.23 1.00 15.61
C CYS A 3 9.85 1.63 15.91
N PRO A 4 9.78 2.92 16.26
CA PRO A 4 8.51 3.58 16.54
C PRO A 4 7.63 3.75 15.28
N PHE A 5 8.21 3.64 14.09
CA PHE A 5 7.49 3.84 12.82
C PHE A 5 6.93 2.55 12.20
N CYS A 6 7.66 1.43 12.29
CA CYS A 6 7.24 0.17 11.64
C CYS A 6 7.16 -1.04 12.59
N GLY A 7 7.52 -0.86 13.87
CA GLY A 7 7.50 -1.92 14.86
C GLY A 7 8.63 -2.96 14.74
N TYR A 8 9.51 -2.86 13.73
CA TYR A 8 10.63 -3.79 13.53
C TYR A 8 11.60 -3.76 14.71
N ASP A 9 12.08 -4.94 15.13
CA ASP A 9 12.98 -5.06 16.27
C ASP A 9 14.43 -4.96 15.80
N ASN A 10 15.01 -3.77 15.99
CA ASN A 10 16.38 -3.45 15.59
C ASN A 10 17.38 -3.80 16.70
N LEU A 11 18.65 -3.92 16.36
CA LEU A 11 19.72 -4.07 17.31
C LEU A 11 19.75 -2.85 18.26
N PRO A 12 20.03 -3.03 19.56
CA PRO A 12 20.23 -1.91 20.50
C PRO A 12 21.35 -0.98 20.00
N GLY A 13 21.05 0.32 19.90
CA GLY A 13 22.02 1.32 19.44
C GLY A 13 22.09 1.51 17.93
N ALA A 14 21.15 0.92 17.15
CA ALA A 14 21.03 1.23 15.73
C ALA A 14 20.57 2.67 15.53
N ASP A 15 21.25 3.42 14.67
CA ASP A 15 20.91 4.81 14.33
C ASP A 15 19.75 4.91 13.35
N GLN A 16 19.52 3.86 12.57
CA GLN A 16 18.45 3.74 11.59
C GLN A 16 17.78 2.37 11.67
N CYS A 17 16.48 2.35 11.38
CA CYS A 17 15.74 1.10 11.27
C CYS A 17 16.15 0.35 10.00
N GLU A 18 16.52 -0.93 10.14
CA GLU A 18 16.91 -1.77 9.01
C GLU A 18 15.77 -2.00 8.02
N GLN A 19 14.51 -1.93 8.49
CA GLN A 19 13.36 -2.19 7.65
C GLN A 19 12.80 -0.96 6.94
N CYS A 20 12.62 0.16 7.66
CA CYS A 20 11.98 1.36 7.09
C CYS A 20 12.93 2.53 6.90
N LEU A 21 14.22 2.37 7.27
CA LEU A 21 15.28 3.37 7.16
C LEU A 21 15.01 4.67 7.96
N SER A 22 14.00 4.67 8.84
CA SER A 22 13.75 5.80 9.72
C SER A 22 14.84 5.92 10.77
N SER A 23 15.21 7.17 11.14
CA SER A 23 16.14 7.43 12.24
C SER A 23 15.62 6.88 13.56
N LEU A 24 16.49 6.30 14.36
CA LEU A 24 16.21 5.74 15.68
C LEU A 24 16.96 6.49 16.80
N THR A 25 17.64 7.58 16.47
CA THR A 25 18.31 8.43 17.46
C THR A 25 17.26 9.11 18.34
N GLN A 26 17.51 9.17 19.66
CA GLN A 26 16.55 9.71 20.63
C GLN A 26 16.15 11.17 20.37
N ASP A 27 17.01 11.93 19.72
CA ASP A 27 16.76 13.33 19.38
C ASP A 27 15.75 13.51 18.24
N ASP A 28 15.53 12.45 17.45
CA ASP A 28 14.66 12.44 16.28
C ASP A 28 13.34 11.68 16.48
N ILE A 29 13.08 11.14 17.69
CA ILE A 29 11.78 10.52 17.98
C ILE A 29 10.77 11.65 18.18
N PRO A 30 9.82 11.86 17.24
CA PRO A 30 8.83 12.91 17.39
C PRO A 30 8.01 12.67 18.66
N GLN A 31 7.99 13.63 19.55
CA GLN A 31 6.98 13.64 20.59
C GLN A 31 5.68 14.16 19.96
N ALA A 32 4.60 13.41 20.08
CA ALA A 32 3.33 13.80 19.53
C ALA A 32 2.78 15.03 20.27
N ASP A 33 2.86 16.18 19.63
CA ASP A 33 2.37 17.46 20.16
C ASP A 33 0.87 17.67 19.93
N SER A 34 0.29 16.89 19.01
CA SER A 34 -1.15 16.95 18.65
C SER A 34 -1.82 15.59 18.72
N GLY A 35 -3.17 15.59 18.77
CA GLY A 35 -3.95 14.35 18.67
C GLY A 35 -3.75 13.63 17.33
N VAL A 36 -3.55 14.40 16.26
CA VAL A 36 -3.26 13.86 14.90
C VAL A 36 -1.93 13.11 14.87
N GLU A 37 -0.86 13.71 15.40
CA GLU A 37 0.46 13.09 15.44
C GLU A 37 0.45 11.82 16.27
N ARG A 38 -0.18 11.86 17.45
CA ARG A 38 -0.31 10.67 18.28
C ARG A 38 -1.04 9.54 17.58
N SER A 39 -2.16 9.85 16.92
CA SER A 39 -2.92 8.86 16.16
C SER A 39 -2.13 8.27 14.99
N LEU A 40 -1.37 9.10 14.26
CA LEU A 40 -0.49 8.59 13.20
C LEU A 40 0.59 7.66 13.74
N MET A 41 1.10 7.90 14.95
CA MET A 41 2.14 7.09 15.56
C MET A 41 1.63 5.81 16.23
N GLU A 42 0.44 5.83 16.80
CA GLU A 42 -0.07 4.76 17.66
C GLU A 42 -1.17 3.93 17.02
N ASP A 43 -2.06 4.54 16.19
CA ASP A 43 -3.18 3.83 15.62
C ASP A 43 -2.73 2.89 14.49
N PRO A 44 -3.19 1.62 14.50
CA PRO A 44 -2.84 0.67 13.46
C PRO A 44 -3.60 0.96 12.16
N VAL A 45 -3.03 0.58 11.03
CA VAL A 45 -3.68 0.66 9.70
C VAL A 45 -5.06 -0.02 9.69
N ALA A 46 -5.24 -1.05 10.51
CA ALA A 46 -6.52 -1.73 10.67
C ALA A 46 -7.68 -0.82 11.09
N CYS A 47 -7.40 0.33 11.76
CA CYS A 47 -8.44 1.28 12.16
C CYS A 47 -9.14 1.96 10.96
N LEU A 48 -8.50 1.97 9.79
CA LEU A 48 -9.07 2.45 8.53
C LEU A 48 -10.13 1.50 7.96
N GLN A 49 -10.34 0.33 8.57
CA GLN A 49 -11.23 -0.72 8.09
C GLN A 49 -10.95 -1.11 6.63
N PRO A 50 -9.72 -1.62 6.35
CA PRO A 50 -9.30 -1.94 5.00
C PRO A 50 -10.31 -2.83 4.28
N ILE A 51 -10.63 -2.51 3.05
CA ILE A 51 -11.51 -3.35 2.23
C ILE A 51 -10.74 -4.54 1.68
N ARG A 52 -11.47 -5.64 1.44
CA ARG A 52 -10.89 -6.79 0.74
C ARG A 52 -10.62 -6.39 -0.72
N PRO A 53 -9.37 -6.50 -1.21
CA PRO A 53 -9.03 -6.11 -2.56
C PRO A 53 -9.60 -7.10 -3.57
N LEU A 54 -9.95 -6.61 -4.77
CA LEU A 54 -10.13 -7.48 -5.92
C LEU A 54 -8.78 -7.89 -6.47
N THR A 55 -8.63 -9.17 -6.76
CA THR A 55 -7.39 -9.76 -7.27
C THR A 55 -7.64 -10.45 -8.61
N VAL A 56 -6.63 -10.42 -9.46
CA VAL A 56 -6.58 -11.17 -10.71
C VAL A 56 -5.25 -11.92 -10.81
N ASP A 57 -5.20 -12.94 -11.66
CA ASP A 57 -3.95 -13.66 -11.96
C ASP A 57 -3.06 -12.86 -12.92
N THR A 58 -1.73 -13.08 -12.88
CA THR A 58 -0.75 -12.43 -13.77
C THR A 58 -1.09 -12.57 -15.25
N HIS A 59 -1.72 -13.67 -15.64
CA HIS A 59 -2.08 -13.98 -17.03
C HIS A 59 -3.45 -13.45 -17.47
N THR A 60 -4.19 -12.80 -16.58
CA THR A 60 -5.47 -12.15 -16.91
C THR A 60 -5.28 -11.15 -18.04
N SER A 61 -6.21 -11.10 -18.99
CA SER A 61 -6.16 -10.12 -20.08
C SER A 61 -6.38 -8.70 -19.57
N MET A 62 -5.78 -7.73 -20.24
CA MET A 62 -6.00 -6.31 -19.93
C MET A 62 -7.48 -5.91 -20.12
N ALA A 63 -8.16 -6.48 -21.11
CA ALA A 63 -9.57 -6.22 -21.34
C ALA A 63 -10.43 -6.63 -20.13
N GLU A 64 -10.20 -7.84 -19.60
CA GLU A 64 -10.90 -8.36 -18.42
C GLU A 64 -10.60 -7.54 -17.17
N ALA A 65 -9.32 -7.18 -16.94
CA ALA A 65 -8.92 -6.36 -15.80
C ALA A 65 -9.59 -4.97 -15.83
N LEU A 66 -9.65 -4.33 -16.99
CA LEU A 66 -10.32 -3.04 -17.17
C LEU A 66 -11.83 -3.15 -16.95
N GLU A 67 -12.44 -4.24 -17.42
CA GLU A 67 -13.87 -4.48 -17.20
C GLU A 67 -14.19 -4.66 -15.71
N LEU A 68 -13.35 -5.40 -14.97
CA LEU A 68 -13.48 -5.53 -13.52
C LEU A 68 -13.35 -4.18 -12.81
N MET A 69 -12.34 -3.38 -13.15
CA MET A 69 -12.17 -2.05 -12.55
C MET A 69 -13.38 -1.15 -12.80
N ARG A 70 -13.90 -1.15 -14.03
CA ARG A 70 -15.07 -0.35 -14.40
C ARG A 70 -16.33 -0.82 -13.68
N ASN A 71 -16.61 -2.13 -13.66
CA ASN A 71 -17.83 -2.70 -13.11
C ASN A 71 -17.90 -2.54 -11.58
N HIS A 72 -16.75 -2.58 -10.91
CA HIS A 72 -16.64 -2.41 -9.47
C HIS A 72 -16.32 -0.98 -9.02
N HIS A 73 -16.16 -0.03 -9.96
CA HIS A 73 -15.80 1.36 -9.68
C HIS A 73 -14.56 1.50 -8.80
N ILE A 74 -13.53 0.69 -9.06
CA ILE A 74 -12.27 0.68 -8.31
C ILE A 74 -11.13 1.29 -9.12
N GLY A 75 -10.25 2.02 -8.44
CA GLY A 75 -9.08 2.67 -9.05
C GLY A 75 -7.82 1.80 -9.09
N CYS A 76 -7.87 0.57 -8.60
CA CYS A 76 -6.74 -0.36 -8.65
C CYS A 76 -7.18 -1.82 -8.55
N LEU A 77 -6.36 -2.71 -9.10
CA LEU A 77 -6.42 -4.16 -8.96
C LEU A 77 -5.11 -4.69 -8.39
N LEU A 78 -5.19 -5.70 -7.54
CA LEU A 78 -4.00 -6.44 -7.11
C LEU A 78 -3.81 -7.66 -8.00
N ILE A 79 -2.58 -7.90 -8.40
CA ILE A 79 -2.21 -9.03 -9.23
C ILE A 79 -1.50 -10.07 -8.36
N THR A 80 -1.97 -11.30 -8.42
CA THR A 80 -1.41 -12.40 -7.64
C THR A 80 -0.73 -13.42 -8.55
N ALA A 81 0.41 -13.93 -8.09
CA ALA A 81 1.08 -15.06 -8.69
C ALA A 81 0.43 -16.39 -8.25
N GLU A 82 0.99 -17.51 -8.73
CA GLU A 82 0.67 -18.83 -8.25
C GLU A 82 0.72 -18.88 -6.72
N GLN A 83 -0.19 -19.62 -6.09
CA GLN A 83 -0.37 -19.73 -4.64
C GLN A 83 -0.94 -18.46 -3.95
N GLY A 84 -1.31 -17.42 -4.71
CA GLY A 84 -2.00 -16.23 -4.23
C GLY A 84 -1.09 -15.17 -3.60
N ALA A 85 0.24 -15.28 -3.75
CA ALA A 85 1.16 -14.23 -3.32
C ALA A 85 1.00 -12.97 -4.19
N LEU A 86 1.15 -11.80 -3.57
CA LEU A 86 1.08 -10.53 -4.29
C LEU A 86 2.26 -10.39 -5.27
N ALA A 87 1.97 -10.28 -6.56
CA ALA A 87 2.95 -10.10 -7.62
C ALA A 87 3.05 -8.64 -8.09
N GLY A 88 1.92 -7.93 -8.10
CA GLY A 88 1.86 -6.58 -8.63
C GLY A 88 0.59 -5.82 -8.24
N ILE A 89 0.57 -4.57 -8.64
CA ILE A 89 -0.60 -3.69 -8.57
C ILE A 89 -0.78 -3.01 -9.92
N MET A 90 -2.03 -2.87 -10.35
CA MET A 90 -2.42 -2.05 -11.49
C MET A 90 -3.34 -0.95 -11.02
N THR A 91 -3.02 0.28 -11.37
CA THR A 91 -3.76 1.48 -10.99
C THR A 91 -4.24 2.24 -12.22
N GLU A 92 -5.18 3.18 -12.01
CA GLU A 92 -5.59 4.13 -13.05
C GLU A 92 -4.39 4.88 -13.66
N ARG A 93 -3.34 5.16 -12.86
CA ARG A 93 -2.11 5.81 -13.33
C ARG A 93 -1.36 4.90 -14.33
N ASP A 94 -1.23 3.60 -14.03
CA ASP A 94 -0.58 2.64 -14.95
C ASP A 94 -1.33 2.56 -16.28
N LEU A 95 -2.68 2.57 -16.22
CA LEU A 95 -3.51 2.57 -17.41
C LEU A 95 -3.27 3.81 -18.29
N LEU A 96 -3.19 4.98 -17.67
CA LEU A 96 -2.95 6.23 -18.41
C LEU A 96 -1.53 6.32 -18.96
N GLN A 97 -0.53 5.90 -18.19
CA GLN A 97 0.88 6.05 -18.55
C GLN A 97 1.39 4.97 -19.50
N LYS A 98 0.94 3.74 -19.34
CA LYS A 98 1.47 2.60 -20.09
C LYS A 98 0.50 2.15 -21.19
N VAL A 99 -0.77 1.97 -20.85
CA VAL A 99 -1.76 1.40 -21.78
C VAL A 99 -2.26 2.42 -22.78
N ALA A 100 -2.63 3.62 -22.32
CA ALA A 100 -3.17 4.65 -23.20
C ALA A 100 -2.18 5.19 -24.24
N LEU A 101 -0.87 5.16 -23.92
CA LEU A 101 0.18 5.61 -24.84
C LEU A 101 0.50 4.58 -25.92
N GLU A 102 0.47 3.29 -25.58
CA GLU A 102 0.82 2.22 -26.50
C GLU A 102 -0.36 1.72 -27.33
N ALA A 103 -1.60 1.96 -26.83
CA ALA A 103 -2.85 1.54 -27.45
C ALA A 103 -2.84 0.09 -28.00
N PRO A 104 -2.37 -0.90 -27.20
CA PRO A 104 -2.26 -2.27 -27.66
C PRO A 104 -3.63 -2.94 -27.78
N PRO A 105 -3.78 -4.06 -28.51
CA PRO A 105 -4.98 -4.88 -28.50
C PRO A 105 -5.15 -5.53 -27.13
N LEU A 106 -6.02 -4.98 -26.29
CA LEU A 106 -6.18 -5.29 -24.86
C LEU A 106 -6.51 -6.77 -24.57
N GLU A 107 -7.17 -7.44 -25.49
CA GLU A 107 -7.51 -8.88 -25.40
C GLU A 107 -6.25 -9.76 -25.50
N GLN A 108 -5.19 -9.27 -26.14
CA GLN A 108 -3.94 -10.00 -26.37
C GLN A 108 -2.86 -9.66 -25.35
N CYS A 109 -3.05 -8.57 -24.59
CA CYS A 109 -2.12 -8.11 -23.56
C CYS A 109 -2.49 -8.71 -22.21
N ARG A 110 -1.48 -9.01 -21.39
CA ARG A 110 -1.64 -9.52 -20.03
C ARG A 110 -1.38 -8.41 -19.01
N VAL A 111 -2.00 -8.53 -17.85
CA VAL A 111 -1.80 -7.55 -16.77
C VAL A 111 -0.36 -7.50 -16.29
N GLU A 112 0.38 -8.60 -16.35
CA GLU A 112 1.79 -8.67 -15.97
C GLU A 112 2.71 -7.77 -16.81
N ASP A 113 2.35 -7.48 -18.06
CA ASP A 113 3.13 -6.62 -18.96
C ASP A 113 3.03 -5.13 -18.57
N PHE A 114 1.95 -4.75 -17.87
CA PHE A 114 1.61 -3.35 -17.56
C PHE A 114 1.54 -3.04 -16.06
N MET A 115 1.49 -4.04 -15.20
CA MET A 115 1.45 -3.82 -13.76
C MET A 115 2.72 -3.13 -13.23
N SER A 116 2.63 -2.53 -12.07
CA SER A 116 3.76 -2.20 -11.23
C SER A 116 4.09 -3.41 -10.37
N ALA A 117 5.24 -4.07 -10.67
CA ALA A 117 5.66 -5.30 -10.01
C ALA A 117 6.22 -5.01 -8.60
N ALA A 118 6.13 -6.00 -7.72
CA ALA A 118 6.64 -5.94 -6.34
C ALA A 118 6.28 -4.62 -5.62
N PRO A 119 4.99 -4.29 -5.50
CA PRO A 119 4.57 -3.03 -4.91
C PRO A 119 4.95 -2.97 -3.43
N GLU A 120 5.13 -1.76 -2.92
CA GLU A 120 5.22 -1.53 -1.48
C GLU A 120 3.97 -2.07 -0.78
N THR A 121 4.19 -2.69 0.37
CA THR A 121 3.12 -3.29 1.17
C THR A 121 3.18 -2.84 2.62
N SER A 122 2.08 -3.05 3.34
CA SER A 122 2.03 -2.87 4.79
C SER A 122 1.34 -4.07 5.43
N LYS A 123 1.29 -4.07 6.76
CA LYS A 123 0.49 -5.00 7.55
C LYS A 123 -0.61 -4.24 8.28
N PRO A 124 -1.72 -4.90 8.65
CA PRO A 124 -2.81 -4.26 9.37
C PRO A 124 -2.41 -3.66 10.73
N ASP A 125 -1.39 -4.21 11.38
CA ASP A 125 -0.87 -3.78 12.68
C ASP A 125 0.21 -2.69 12.62
N HIS A 126 0.69 -2.32 11.42
CA HIS A 126 1.62 -1.20 11.28
C HIS A 126 0.92 0.13 11.64
N PRO A 127 1.66 1.11 12.22
CA PRO A 127 1.13 2.43 12.49
C PRO A 127 0.65 3.16 11.22
N LEU A 128 -0.35 4.02 11.34
CA LEU A 128 -0.83 4.86 10.23
C LEU A 128 0.29 5.71 9.63
N GLY A 129 1.18 6.24 10.45
CA GLY A 129 2.34 7.02 10.02
C GLY A 129 3.28 6.25 9.10
N TYR A 130 3.45 4.93 9.35
CA TYR A 130 4.22 4.08 8.44
C TYR A 130 3.56 3.99 7.05
N ALA A 131 2.25 3.72 7.00
CA ALA A 131 1.53 3.66 5.73
C ALA A 131 1.58 5.00 4.98
N LEU A 132 1.39 6.11 5.69
CA LEU A 132 1.47 7.45 5.14
C LEU A 132 2.86 7.76 4.59
N GLN A 133 3.91 7.44 5.33
CA GLN A 133 5.30 7.62 4.90
C GLN A 133 5.59 6.84 3.62
N ARG A 134 5.16 5.56 3.55
CA ARG A 134 5.34 4.74 2.34
C ARG A 134 4.65 5.34 1.13
N MET A 135 3.41 5.81 1.30
CA MET A 135 2.67 6.47 0.23
C MET A 135 3.35 7.74 -0.26
N ILE A 136 3.91 8.56 0.65
CA ILE A 136 4.59 9.82 0.30
C ILE A 136 5.91 9.55 -0.41
N VAL A 137 6.77 8.70 0.17
CA VAL A 137 8.11 8.45 -0.35
C VAL A 137 8.09 7.78 -1.72
N SER A 138 7.14 6.87 -1.94
CA SER A 138 7.02 6.11 -3.20
C SER A 138 5.95 6.66 -4.14
N ASP A 139 5.37 7.84 -3.86
CA ASP A 139 4.30 8.49 -4.64
C ASP A 139 3.11 7.54 -4.93
N LEU A 140 2.68 6.82 -3.89
CA LEU A 140 1.62 5.82 -3.99
C LEU A 140 0.27 6.39 -3.53
N ARG A 141 -0.80 6.01 -4.23
CA ARG A 141 -2.18 6.29 -3.82
C ARG A 141 -2.82 5.13 -3.07
N TYR A 142 -2.35 3.94 -3.30
CA TYR A 142 -2.85 2.69 -2.76
C TYR A 142 -1.71 1.90 -2.13
N LEU A 143 -1.96 1.31 -0.98
CA LEU A 143 -1.01 0.47 -0.26
C LEU A 143 -1.68 -0.87 0.04
N PRO A 144 -1.26 -1.95 -0.65
CA PRO A 144 -1.73 -3.30 -0.34
C PRO A 144 -1.30 -3.71 1.06
N LEU A 145 -2.20 -4.39 1.78
CA LEU A 145 -1.89 -5.06 3.02
C LEU A 145 -1.72 -6.55 2.73
N VAL A 146 -0.70 -7.16 3.33
CA VAL A 146 -0.40 -8.57 3.15
C VAL A 146 -0.31 -9.29 4.49
N ASP A 147 -0.61 -10.58 4.46
CA ASP A 147 -0.34 -11.49 5.58
C ASP A 147 1.13 -11.94 5.59
N ASP A 148 1.50 -12.77 6.59
CA ASP A 148 2.86 -13.30 6.73
C ASP A 148 3.28 -14.25 5.59
N SER A 149 2.32 -14.70 4.76
CA SER A 149 2.57 -15.51 3.57
C SER A 149 2.70 -14.66 2.30
N GLY A 150 2.64 -13.32 2.42
CA GLY A 150 2.68 -12.39 1.29
C GLY A 150 1.39 -12.34 0.47
N ARG A 151 0.28 -12.85 1.00
CA ARG A 151 -1.03 -12.82 0.32
C ARG A 151 -1.78 -11.53 0.66
N PRO A 152 -2.40 -10.86 -0.31
CA PRO A 152 -3.15 -9.65 -0.06
C PRO A 152 -4.39 -9.96 0.79
N ASN A 153 -4.52 -9.28 1.93
CA ASN A 153 -5.62 -9.40 2.87
C ASN A 153 -6.40 -8.08 3.06
N GLY A 154 -5.91 -6.99 2.51
CA GLY A 154 -6.55 -5.67 2.55
C GLY A 154 -5.92 -4.71 1.56
N ILE A 155 -6.55 -3.56 1.39
CA ILE A 155 -5.99 -2.42 0.68
C ILE A 155 -6.46 -1.14 1.35
N VAL A 156 -5.57 -0.17 1.46
CA VAL A 156 -5.86 1.18 1.95
C VAL A 156 -5.41 2.20 0.93
N SER A 157 -6.05 3.35 0.93
CA SER A 157 -5.69 4.47 0.07
C SER A 157 -5.33 5.71 0.89
N SER A 158 -4.65 6.66 0.26
CA SER A 158 -4.40 7.97 0.87
C SER A 158 -5.70 8.70 1.26
N ARG A 159 -6.81 8.45 0.54
CA ARG A 159 -8.13 8.99 0.86
C ARG A 159 -8.68 8.44 2.18
N ASP A 160 -8.43 7.16 2.48
CA ASP A 160 -8.89 6.54 3.72
C ASP A 160 -8.18 7.16 4.91
N ILE A 161 -6.88 7.43 4.81
CA ILE A 161 -6.11 8.13 5.84
C ILE A 161 -6.65 9.55 6.04
N ILE A 162 -6.86 10.30 4.96
CA ILE A 162 -7.41 11.67 5.02
C ILE A 162 -8.80 11.66 5.65
N ALA A 163 -9.67 10.73 5.25
CA ALA A 163 -11.01 10.61 5.80
C ALA A 163 -10.99 10.26 7.29
N TYR A 164 -10.08 9.39 7.71
CA TYR A 164 -9.89 9.05 9.12
C TYR A 164 -9.46 10.27 9.95
N ILE A 165 -8.46 11.02 9.47
CA ILE A 165 -7.99 12.25 10.12
C ILE A 165 -9.13 13.26 10.24
N ALA A 166 -9.85 13.54 9.15
CA ALA A 166 -10.93 14.51 9.13
C ALA A 166 -12.08 14.13 10.08
N LYS A 167 -12.38 12.84 10.22
CA LYS A 167 -13.49 12.36 11.04
C LYS A 167 -13.18 12.31 12.53
N ASN A 168 -11.95 11.95 12.90
CA ASN A 168 -11.63 11.57 14.27
C ASN A 168 -10.71 12.57 14.99
N LEU A 169 -10.04 13.46 14.25
CA LEU A 169 -8.93 14.25 14.77
C LEU A 169 -9.09 15.76 14.50
N ILE A 170 -10.12 16.19 13.77
CA ILE A 170 -10.49 17.58 13.51
C ILE A 170 -11.93 17.80 13.95
#